data_003aad571e45fdca9197c9dfe788453c
#
_entry.id   003aad571e45fdca9197c9dfe788453c
#
_cell.length_a   1.000
_cell.length_b   1.000
_cell.length_c   1.000
_cell.angle_alpha   90.00
_cell.angle_beta   90.00
_cell.angle_gamma   90.00
#
_symmetry.space_group_name_H-M   'P 1'
#
loop_
_entity.id
_entity.type
_entity.pdbx_description
1 polymer ?
#
loop_
_entity_poly.entity_id
_entity_poly.type
_entity_poly.pdbx_seq_one_letter_code
_entity_poly.pdbx_strand_id
1 'polypeptide(L)'
;MIKMLICDFDGTLDGGPSMGVTQLSNYLSEQPDLHFVIATGRTLPSIKEGLAGDNYLSPYCIISDIGTQIHHNFDVDLAWQNKLQSTWNKPKVEAVIQNFDFLGQCSEQHQSPYKITIEGTINEHQFAELESALKDSAIHVSLTYSHGWFLDITPKGITKAAAIHYLLEKNNLTPEEVCVAGDSANDTSMLTIEGINAILVANHYQEVAHLSSRENVYTSQATHAQGVLEGLRYWQNLS
;
A
#
# COMPACT_ATOMS: atom_id res chain seq x y z
N MET A 1 -12.42 -19.12 4.69
CA MET A 1 -13.18 -17.95 5.26
C MET A 1 -12.20 -16.79 5.42
N ILE A 2 -12.54 -15.61 4.90
CA ILE A 2 -11.70 -14.40 5.01
C ILE A 2 -11.68 -13.91 6.46
N LYS A 3 -10.48 -13.73 7.02
CA LYS A 3 -10.23 -13.28 8.39
C LYS A 3 -9.59 -11.88 8.46
N MET A 4 -9.00 -11.41 7.35
CA MET A 4 -8.38 -10.09 7.29
C MET A 4 -8.69 -9.43 5.95
N LEU A 5 -9.14 -8.17 5.99
CA LEU A 5 -9.27 -7.30 4.84
C LEU A 5 -8.22 -6.21 4.93
N ILE A 6 -7.39 -6.07 3.90
CA ILE A 6 -6.34 -5.05 3.81
C ILE A 6 -6.62 -4.17 2.60
N CYS A 7 -6.86 -2.89 2.83
CA CYS A 7 -7.20 -1.95 1.76
C CYS A 7 -6.14 -0.86 1.61
N ASP A 8 -5.81 -0.52 0.38
CA ASP A 8 -5.25 0.80 0.11
C ASP A 8 -6.23 1.90 0.49
N PHE A 9 -5.73 3.12 0.70
CA PHE A 9 -6.56 4.24 1.13
C PHE A 9 -6.98 5.12 -0.05
N ASP A 10 -6.04 5.79 -0.70
CA ASP A 10 -6.30 6.77 -1.76
C ASP A 10 -6.76 6.09 -3.06
N GLY A 11 -7.94 6.44 -3.56
CA GLY A 11 -8.48 5.81 -4.76
C GLY A 11 -9.13 4.43 -4.50
N THR A 12 -8.91 3.81 -3.35
CA THR A 12 -9.47 2.50 -2.99
C THR A 12 -10.54 2.60 -1.89
N LEU A 13 -10.24 3.18 -0.75
CA LEU A 13 -11.23 3.47 0.30
C LEU A 13 -11.76 4.89 0.17
N ASP A 14 -10.86 5.83 -0.01
CA ASP A 14 -11.12 7.27 -0.11
C ASP A 14 -11.21 7.74 -1.57
N GLY A 15 -11.81 8.92 -1.78
CA GLY A 15 -11.98 9.55 -3.10
C GLY A 15 -13.33 9.29 -3.76
N GLY A 16 -14.14 8.38 -3.21
CA GLY A 16 -15.49 8.07 -3.68
C GLY A 16 -16.60 8.71 -2.85
N PRO A 17 -17.87 8.36 -3.15
CA PRO A 17 -19.00 8.81 -2.33
C PRO A 17 -18.90 8.31 -0.88
N SER A 18 -19.09 9.20 0.11
CA SER A 18 -19.05 8.87 1.54
C SER A 18 -20.02 7.76 1.97
N MET A 19 -21.11 7.56 1.21
CA MET A 19 -22.02 6.44 1.41
C MET A 19 -21.32 5.09 1.26
N GLY A 20 -20.35 4.97 0.34
CA GLY A 20 -19.58 3.73 0.16
C GLY A 20 -18.77 3.37 1.39
N VAL A 21 -18.09 4.35 1.97
CA VAL A 21 -17.33 4.19 3.23
C VAL A 21 -18.26 3.76 4.36
N THR A 22 -19.42 4.44 4.50
CA THR A 22 -20.42 4.09 5.53
C THR A 22 -20.94 2.66 5.36
N GLN A 23 -21.25 2.24 4.13
CA GLN A 23 -21.74 0.88 3.86
C GLN A 23 -20.68 -0.19 4.18
N LEU A 24 -19.42 0.05 3.78
CA LEU A 24 -18.32 -0.86 4.09
C LEU A 24 -18.07 -0.93 5.59
N SER A 25 -18.03 0.21 6.29
CA SER A 25 -17.80 0.28 7.74
C SER A 25 -18.89 -0.44 8.52
N ASN A 26 -20.17 -0.27 8.13
CA ASN A 26 -21.28 -0.99 8.74
C ASN A 26 -21.14 -2.51 8.52
N TYR A 27 -20.83 -2.92 7.29
CA TYR A 27 -20.64 -4.33 6.96
C TYR A 27 -19.51 -4.97 7.77
N LEU A 28 -18.38 -4.27 7.94
CA LEU A 28 -17.25 -4.74 8.73
C LEU A 28 -17.56 -4.77 10.22
N SER A 29 -18.34 -3.81 10.74
CA SER A 29 -18.73 -3.76 12.16
C SER A 29 -19.61 -4.95 12.58
N GLU A 30 -20.31 -5.58 11.64
CA GLU A 30 -21.11 -6.79 11.84
C GLU A 30 -20.26 -8.08 11.85
N GLN A 31 -18.95 -7.99 11.56
CA GLN A 31 -18.02 -9.11 11.46
C GLN A 31 -16.83 -8.94 12.41
N PRO A 32 -17.02 -9.17 13.72
CA PRO A 32 -16.00 -8.91 14.74
C PRO A 32 -14.72 -9.75 14.59
N ASP A 33 -14.80 -10.88 13.88
CA ASP A 33 -13.67 -11.77 13.62
C ASP A 33 -12.88 -11.40 12.35
N LEU A 34 -13.35 -10.39 11.58
CA LEU A 34 -12.69 -9.90 10.38
C LEU A 34 -11.85 -8.67 10.71
N HIS A 35 -10.54 -8.82 10.74
CA HIS A 35 -9.61 -7.70 10.96
C HIS A 35 -9.57 -6.77 9.75
N PHE A 36 -9.82 -5.48 9.98
CA PHE A 36 -9.69 -4.45 8.96
C PHE A 36 -8.34 -3.73 9.08
N VAL A 37 -7.58 -3.70 7.99
CA VAL A 37 -6.24 -3.10 7.90
C VAL A 37 -6.19 -2.09 6.76
N ILE A 38 -5.51 -0.97 6.97
CA ILE A 38 -5.20 0.00 5.91
C ILE A 38 -3.74 -0.16 5.52
N ALA A 39 -3.45 -0.23 4.20
CA ALA A 39 -2.09 -0.28 3.65
C ALA A 39 -1.89 0.85 2.64
N THR A 40 -1.21 1.92 3.03
CA THR A 40 -1.15 3.18 2.27
C THR A 40 0.28 3.66 2.00
N GLY A 41 0.44 4.46 0.94
CA GLY A 41 1.64 5.26 0.70
C GLY A 41 1.80 6.47 1.63
N ARG A 42 0.70 6.91 2.27
CA ARG A 42 0.70 8.04 3.19
C ARG A 42 1.56 7.78 4.43
N THR A 43 2.11 8.87 4.99
CA THR A 43 2.71 8.85 6.33
C THR A 43 1.63 8.74 7.42
N LEU A 44 2.01 8.30 8.63
CA LEU A 44 1.04 8.17 9.73
C LEU A 44 0.29 9.47 10.07
N PRO A 45 0.92 10.65 10.13
CA PRO A 45 0.18 11.90 10.31
C PRO A 45 -0.87 12.14 9.23
N SER A 46 -0.50 11.95 7.96
CA SER A 46 -1.39 12.16 6.81
C SER A 46 -2.58 11.20 6.81
N ILE A 47 -2.38 9.91 7.13
CA ILE A 47 -3.51 8.96 7.19
C ILE A 47 -4.43 9.25 8.38
N LYS A 48 -3.91 9.73 9.52
CA LYS A 48 -4.74 10.17 10.65
C LYS A 48 -5.68 11.30 10.25
N GLU A 49 -5.21 12.27 9.50
CA GLU A 49 -6.04 13.37 8.95
C GLU A 49 -7.09 12.83 7.99
N GLY A 50 -6.72 11.91 7.09
CA GLY A 50 -7.65 11.27 6.17
C GLY A 50 -8.78 10.52 6.88
N LEU A 51 -8.48 9.84 7.97
CA LEU A 51 -9.48 9.09 8.76
C LEU A 51 -10.38 9.97 9.64
N ALA A 52 -10.01 11.22 9.88
CA ALA A 52 -10.78 12.11 10.76
C ALA A 52 -12.06 12.67 10.12
N GLY A 53 -12.20 12.61 8.80
CA GLY A 53 -13.27 13.28 8.04
C GLY A 53 -14.53 12.45 7.78
N ASP A 54 -14.42 11.13 7.75
CA ASP A 54 -15.49 10.21 7.35
C ASP A 54 -15.77 9.12 8.39
N ASN A 55 -16.88 8.39 8.21
CA ASN A 55 -17.30 7.31 9.11
C ASN A 55 -16.48 6.02 8.85
N TYR A 56 -15.15 6.12 8.85
CA TYR A 56 -14.30 4.96 8.75
C TYR A 56 -14.36 4.10 10.02
N LEU A 57 -14.43 2.78 9.83
CA LEU A 57 -14.20 1.86 10.93
C LEU A 57 -12.73 2.00 11.39
N SER A 58 -12.51 2.00 12.70
CA SER A 58 -11.16 2.01 13.25
C SER A 58 -10.38 0.78 12.79
N PRO A 59 -9.24 0.93 12.09
CA PRO A 59 -8.49 -0.21 11.61
C PRO A 59 -7.82 -0.99 12.76
N TYR A 60 -7.73 -2.30 12.60
CA TYR A 60 -6.93 -3.19 13.47
C TYR A 60 -5.46 -2.78 13.51
N CYS A 61 -4.90 -2.45 12.33
CA CYS A 61 -3.60 -1.81 12.21
C CYS A 61 -3.50 -1.00 10.90
N ILE A 62 -2.46 -0.17 10.81
CA ILE A 62 -2.14 0.63 9.62
C ILE A 62 -0.74 0.25 9.16
N ILE A 63 -0.62 -0.16 7.91
CA ILE A 63 0.62 -0.24 7.15
C ILE A 63 0.78 1.10 6.44
N SER A 64 1.72 1.95 6.86
CA SER A 64 1.98 3.26 6.25
C SER A 64 3.29 3.25 5.45
N ASP A 65 3.52 4.35 4.71
CA ASP A 65 4.78 4.59 4.00
C ASP A 65 5.18 3.44 3.07
N ILE A 66 4.21 2.92 2.30
CA ILE A 66 4.39 1.78 1.35
C ILE A 66 4.93 0.52 2.03
N GLY A 67 4.57 0.28 3.29
CA GLY A 67 4.97 -0.92 4.01
C GLY A 67 6.21 -0.76 4.89
N THR A 68 6.84 0.43 4.92
CA THR A 68 8.01 0.63 5.78
C THR A 68 7.66 0.78 7.25
N GLN A 69 6.41 1.07 7.58
CA GLN A 69 5.94 1.19 8.96
C GLN A 69 4.62 0.45 9.17
N ILE A 70 4.48 -0.13 10.36
CA ILE A 70 3.24 -0.78 10.82
C ILE A 70 2.88 -0.17 12.17
N HIS A 71 1.59 0.15 12.34
CA HIS A 71 1.10 0.80 13.55
C HIS A 71 -0.12 0.06 14.11
N HIS A 72 -0.07 -0.27 15.41
CA HIS A 72 -1.20 -0.80 16.16
C HIS A 72 -1.71 0.29 17.11
N ASN A 73 -2.98 0.67 17.00
CA ASN A 73 -3.54 1.82 17.73
C ASN A 73 -2.69 3.10 17.59
N PHE A 74 -2.14 3.32 16.39
CA PHE A 74 -1.23 4.40 16.06
C PHE A 74 0.17 4.33 16.68
N ASP A 75 0.49 3.31 17.45
CA ASP A 75 1.83 3.06 17.98
C ASP A 75 2.63 2.19 16.99
N VAL A 76 3.91 2.53 16.80
CA VAL A 76 4.77 1.83 15.84
C VAL A 76 5.07 0.39 16.30
N ASP A 77 5.04 -0.57 15.37
CA ASP A 77 5.53 -1.92 15.58
C ASP A 77 7.06 -1.94 15.58
N LEU A 78 7.66 -1.93 16.77
CA LEU A 78 9.12 -1.89 16.93
C LEU A 78 9.81 -3.15 16.38
N ALA A 79 9.13 -4.30 16.39
CA ALA A 79 9.72 -5.54 15.86
C ALA A 79 9.85 -5.46 14.32
N TRP A 80 8.88 -4.88 13.64
CA TRP A 80 8.96 -4.58 12.21
C TRP A 80 10.05 -3.53 11.93
N GLN A 81 10.03 -2.41 12.65
CA GLN A 81 10.98 -1.32 12.46
C GLN A 81 12.44 -1.78 12.63
N ASN A 82 12.72 -2.62 13.62
CA ASN A 82 14.07 -3.15 13.86
C ASN A 82 14.60 -4.00 12.70
N LYS A 83 13.74 -4.68 11.93
CA LYS A 83 14.14 -5.41 10.72
C LYS A 83 14.69 -4.49 9.62
N LEU A 84 14.22 -3.23 9.56
CA LEU A 84 14.62 -2.28 8.51
C LEU A 84 15.90 -1.50 8.83
N GLN A 85 16.22 -1.29 10.10
CA GLN A 85 17.36 -0.44 10.52
C GLN A 85 18.70 -0.87 9.92
N SER A 86 18.92 -2.19 9.78
CA SER A 86 20.21 -2.71 9.27
C SER A 86 20.35 -2.61 7.73
N THR A 87 19.27 -2.38 7.01
CA THR A 87 19.21 -2.42 5.54
C THR A 87 19.05 -1.05 4.88
N TRP A 88 18.87 0.01 5.67
CA TRP A 88 18.56 1.35 5.18
C TRP A 88 19.59 2.40 5.58
N ASN A 89 20.04 3.18 4.60
CA ASN A 89 20.92 4.32 4.83
C ASN A 89 20.41 5.52 4.00
N LYS A 90 19.45 6.25 4.58
CA LYS A 90 18.81 7.40 3.93
C LYS A 90 19.81 8.44 3.40
N PRO A 91 20.84 8.89 4.18
CA PRO A 91 21.83 9.84 3.68
C PRO A 91 22.59 9.38 2.45
N LYS A 92 22.89 8.08 2.32
CA LYS A 92 23.56 7.56 1.12
C LYS A 92 22.64 7.60 -0.10
N VAL A 93 21.35 7.29 0.07
CA VAL A 93 20.36 7.41 -1.01
C VAL A 93 20.24 8.86 -1.45
N GLU A 94 20.09 9.79 -0.49
CA GLU A 94 19.99 11.23 -0.74
C GLU A 94 21.23 11.77 -1.50
N ALA A 95 22.43 11.32 -1.16
CA ALA A 95 23.67 11.70 -1.85
C ALA A 95 23.70 11.25 -3.33
N VAL A 96 23.00 10.19 -3.71
CA VAL A 96 22.89 9.76 -5.11
C VAL A 96 21.81 10.55 -5.83
N ILE A 97 20.60 10.65 -5.27
CA ILE A 97 19.45 11.26 -5.94
C ILE A 97 19.67 12.75 -6.23
N GLN A 98 20.40 13.47 -5.37
CA GLN A 98 20.71 14.89 -5.58
C GLN A 98 21.54 15.19 -6.84
N ASN A 99 22.11 14.19 -7.49
CA ASN A 99 22.87 14.36 -8.75
C ASN A 99 21.97 14.35 -10.01
N PHE A 100 20.67 14.18 -9.84
CA PHE A 100 19.72 14.08 -10.96
C PHE A 100 18.80 15.30 -11.00
N ASP A 101 19.07 16.22 -11.89
CA ASP A 101 18.29 17.46 -12.07
C ASP A 101 16.85 17.24 -12.54
N PHE A 102 16.55 16.05 -13.10
CA PHE A 102 15.21 15.70 -13.54
C PHE A 102 14.29 15.22 -12.39
N LEU A 103 14.84 14.93 -11.24
CA LEU A 103 14.03 14.56 -10.07
C LEU A 103 13.34 15.80 -9.50
N GLY A 104 12.07 15.65 -9.16
CA GLY A 104 11.25 16.73 -8.65
C GLY A 104 11.45 17.00 -7.15
N GLN A 105 10.40 17.46 -6.50
CA GLN A 105 10.47 17.87 -5.10
C GLN A 105 10.40 16.68 -4.14
N CYS A 106 11.05 16.84 -2.99
CA CYS A 106 10.92 15.95 -1.84
C CYS A 106 10.13 16.67 -0.73
N SER A 107 8.80 16.82 -0.92
CA SER A 107 7.96 17.52 0.07
C SER A 107 8.04 16.84 1.43
N GLU A 108 8.25 17.61 2.48
CA GLU A 108 8.50 17.09 3.83
C GLU A 108 7.37 16.20 4.36
N GLN A 109 6.13 16.54 4.02
CA GLN A 109 4.93 15.78 4.41
C GLN A 109 4.89 14.32 3.90
N HIS A 110 5.64 14.02 2.81
CA HIS A 110 5.71 12.68 2.23
C HIS A 110 6.94 11.89 2.67
N GLN A 111 7.84 12.52 3.45
CA GLN A 111 9.06 11.87 3.92
C GLN A 111 8.83 11.10 5.22
N SER A 112 9.57 10.00 5.37
CA SER A 112 9.62 9.26 6.63
C SER A 112 11.04 8.71 6.90
N PRO A 113 11.31 8.15 8.07
CA PRO A 113 12.64 7.61 8.39
C PRO A 113 13.13 6.53 7.40
N TYR A 114 12.23 5.72 6.86
CA TYR A 114 12.54 4.59 5.99
C TYR A 114 11.99 4.73 4.57
N LYS A 115 11.60 5.94 4.18
CA LYS A 115 11.10 6.23 2.83
C LYS A 115 11.60 7.60 2.37
N ILE A 116 11.92 7.70 1.08
CA ILE A 116 12.09 8.95 0.36
C ILE A 116 11.03 8.98 -0.73
N THR A 117 10.21 10.01 -0.76
CA THR A 117 9.25 10.25 -1.83
C THR A 117 9.70 11.45 -2.65
N ILE A 118 9.77 11.27 -3.96
CA ILE A 118 10.09 12.32 -4.94
C ILE A 118 8.83 12.56 -5.77
N GLU A 119 8.40 13.81 -5.85
CA GLU A 119 7.24 14.24 -6.61
C GLU A 119 7.68 14.78 -7.97
N GLY A 120 7.07 14.32 -9.05
CA GLY A 120 7.38 14.78 -10.39
C GLY A 120 7.24 13.68 -11.43
N THR A 121 7.16 14.10 -12.69
CA THR A 121 7.06 13.18 -13.81
C THR A 121 8.46 12.70 -14.21
N ILE A 122 8.65 11.41 -14.27
CA ILE A 122 9.85 10.77 -14.81
C ILE A 122 9.46 9.78 -15.93
N ASN A 123 10.29 9.67 -16.95
CA ASN A 123 10.12 8.70 -18.02
C ASN A 123 10.90 7.41 -17.73
N GLU A 124 10.66 6.37 -18.53
CA GLU A 124 11.31 5.06 -18.36
C GLU A 124 12.85 5.13 -18.40
N HIS A 125 13.43 5.98 -19.25
CA HIS A 125 14.88 6.17 -19.35
C HIS A 125 15.44 6.77 -18.07
N GLN A 126 14.82 7.83 -17.55
CA GLN A 126 15.20 8.49 -16.30
C GLN A 126 15.06 7.55 -15.10
N PHE A 127 14.00 6.74 -15.07
CA PHE A 127 13.82 5.71 -14.04
C PHE A 127 14.95 4.68 -14.06
N ALA A 128 15.28 4.14 -15.24
CA ALA A 128 16.35 3.18 -15.41
C ALA A 128 17.74 3.76 -15.09
N GLU A 129 17.98 5.03 -15.43
CA GLU A 129 19.21 5.75 -15.10
C GLU A 129 19.40 5.87 -13.58
N LEU A 130 18.35 6.27 -12.86
CA LEU A 130 18.37 6.35 -11.40
C LEU A 130 18.60 4.96 -10.76
N GLU A 131 17.88 3.94 -11.22
CA GLU A 131 18.04 2.57 -10.71
C GLU A 131 19.48 2.07 -10.89
N SER A 132 20.09 2.31 -12.08
CA SER A 132 21.47 1.95 -12.35
C SER A 132 22.44 2.68 -11.41
N ALA A 133 22.28 3.98 -11.23
CA ALA A 133 23.18 4.78 -10.38
C ALA A 133 23.13 4.35 -8.90
N LEU A 134 21.95 4.03 -8.39
CA LEU A 134 21.79 3.50 -7.04
C LEU A 134 22.49 2.13 -6.91
N LYS A 135 22.31 1.25 -7.88
CA LYS A 135 22.95 -0.06 -7.94
C LYS A 135 24.49 0.05 -8.02
N ASP A 136 25.01 0.93 -8.87
CA ASP A 136 26.44 1.17 -9.06
C ASP A 136 27.09 1.75 -7.80
N SER A 137 26.32 2.47 -7.00
CA SER A 137 26.72 2.99 -5.69
C SER A 137 26.60 1.94 -4.57
N ALA A 138 26.33 0.68 -4.90
CA ALA A 138 26.05 -0.41 -3.95
C ALA A 138 24.91 -0.09 -2.96
N ILE A 139 23.92 0.67 -3.42
CA ILE A 139 22.71 1.01 -2.64
C ILE A 139 21.58 0.11 -3.11
N HIS A 140 21.14 -0.78 -2.22
CA HIS A 140 20.08 -1.73 -2.51
C HIS A 140 18.76 -1.19 -1.98
N VAL A 141 17.87 -0.77 -2.89
CA VAL A 141 16.56 -0.19 -2.59
C VAL A 141 15.48 -0.83 -3.47
N SER A 142 14.24 -0.60 -3.10
CA SER A 142 13.07 -0.80 -3.96
C SER A 142 12.58 0.55 -4.44
N LEU A 143 12.26 0.64 -5.74
CA LEU A 143 11.70 1.83 -6.38
C LEU A 143 10.26 1.52 -6.77
N THR A 144 9.33 2.42 -6.44
CA THR A 144 7.92 2.33 -6.84
C THR A 144 7.49 3.66 -7.43
N TYR A 145 7.12 3.67 -8.71
CA TYR A 145 6.58 4.86 -9.39
C TYR A 145 5.10 4.66 -9.60
N SER A 146 4.29 5.54 -9.05
CA SER A 146 2.84 5.44 -9.05
C SER A 146 2.16 6.76 -9.42
N HIS A 147 0.94 6.66 -9.97
CA HIS A 147 0.10 7.80 -10.40
C HIS A 147 0.79 8.71 -11.42
N GLY A 148 1.88 8.28 -12.08
CA GLY A 148 2.68 9.11 -12.96
C GLY A 148 3.32 10.33 -12.28
N TRP A 149 3.44 10.34 -10.94
CA TRP A 149 3.87 11.50 -10.16
C TRP A 149 4.73 11.18 -8.94
N PHE A 150 4.50 10.07 -8.24
CA PHE A 150 5.22 9.74 -7.01
C PHE A 150 6.24 8.64 -7.26
N LEU A 151 7.51 8.93 -7.01
CA LEU A 151 8.57 7.94 -6.93
C LEU A 151 8.95 7.71 -5.46
N ASP A 152 8.62 6.54 -4.95
CA ASP A 152 8.96 6.12 -3.61
C ASP A 152 10.20 5.22 -3.62
N ILE A 153 11.18 5.55 -2.77
CA ILE A 153 12.41 4.79 -2.55
C ILE A 153 12.36 4.24 -1.13
N THR A 154 12.39 2.90 -1.01
CA THR A 154 12.30 2.18 0.26
C THR A 154 13.46 1.19 0.41
N PRO A 155 13.75 0.65 1.61
CA PRO A 155 14.71 -0.43 1.79
C PRO A 155 14.40 -1.60 0.85
N LYS A 156 15.43 -2.29 0.36
CA LYS A 156 15.28 -3.38 -0.60
C LYS A 156 14.30 -4.45 -0.11
N GLY A 157 13.33 -4.78 -0.95
CA GLY A 157 12.31 -5.78 -0.67
C GLY A 157 11.20 -5.33 0.28
N ILE A 158 11.25 -4.08 0.78
CA ILE A 158 10.19 -3.52 1.63
C ILE A 158 9.14 -2.86 0.76
N THR A 159 7.95 -3.45 0.78
CA THR A 159 6.76 -3.07 0.01
C THR A 159 5.52 -3.33 0.88
N LYS A 160 4.33 -2.95 0.40
CA LYS A 160 3.06 -3.35 1.05
C LYS A 160 3.00 -4.87 1.27
N ALA A 161 3.43 -5.67 0.28
CA ALA A 161 3.46 -7.13 0.40
C ALA A 161 4.37 -7.63 1.54
N ALA A 162 5.55 -7.05 1.70
CA ALA A 162 6.47 -7.45 2.77
C ALA A 162 5.86 -7.22 4.16
N ALA A 163 5.17 -6.08 4.37
CA ALA A 163 4.46 -5.79 5.60
C ALA A 163 3.26 -6.74 5.80
N ILE A 164 2.54 -7.08 4.72
CA ILE A 164 1.45 -8.05 4.76
C ILE A 164 1.95 -9.43 5.17
N HIS A 165 3.02 -9.95 4.57
CA HIS A 165 3.61 -11.22 4.97
C HIS A 165 3.99 -11.25 6.45
N TYR A 166 4.54 -10.15 6.96
CA TYR A 166 4.81 -10.03 8.41
C TYR A 166 3.54 -10.10 9.25
N LEU A 167 2.44 -9.45 8.83
CA LEU A 167 1.16 -9.53 9.54
C LEU A 167 0.54 -10.93 9.46
N LEU A 168 0.64 -11.61 8.32
CA LEU A 168 0.21 -13.01 8.15
C LEU A 168 0.92 -13.91 9.15
N GLU A 169 2.25 -13.86 9.20
CA GLU A 169 3.06 -14.62 10.15
C GLU A 169 2.67 -14.32 11.61
N LYS A 170 2.57 -13.03 11.96
CA LYS A 170 2.25 -12.58 13.32
C LYS A 170 0.86 -13.02 13.79
N ASN A 171 -0.12 -13.12 12.88
CA ASN A 171 -1.50 -13.50 13.19
C ASN A 171 -1.80 -14.97 12.88
N ASN A 172 -0.81 -15.77 12.46
CA ASN A 172 -0.97 -17.17 12.04
C ASN A 172 -2.05 -17.35 10.97
N LEU A 173 -2.05 -16.46 9.96
CA LEU A 173 -2.96 -16.50 8.81
C LEU A 173 -2.25 -17.02 7.57
N THR A 174 -3.01 -17.73 6.72
CA THR A 174 -2.57 -18.08 5.38
C THR A 174 -3.04 -17.00 4.37
N PRO A 175 -2.40 -16.88 3.19
CA PRO A 175 -2.84 -15.92 2.17
C PRO A 175 -4.32 -16.07 1.79
N GLU A 176 -4.84 -17.30 1.71
CA GLU A 176 -6.23 -17.61 1.35
C GLU A 176 -7.26 -17.10 2.37
N GLU A 177 -6.82 -16.79 3.59
CA GLU A 177 -7.65 -16.21 4.65
C GLU A 177 -7.66 -14.67 4.60
N VAL A 178 -6.96 -14.08 3.63
CA VAL A 178 -6.80 -12.63 3.51
C VAL A 178 -7.33 -12.13 2.17
N CYS A 179 -7.99 -10.99 2.23
CA CYS A 179 -8.43 -10.23 1.07
C CYS A 179 -7.71 -8.89 1.05
N VAL A 180 -7.17 -8.51 -0.12
CA VAL A 180 -6.51 -7.21 -0.32
C VAL A 180 -7.26 -6.39 -1.38
N ALA A 181 -7.26 -5.07 -1.28
CA ALA A 181 -7.88 -4.19 -2.26
C ALA A 181 -6.97 -3.02 -2.61
N GLY A 182 -6.88 -2.68 -3.90
CA GLY A 182 -6.04 -1.61 -4.41
C GLY A 182 -6.48 -1.09 -5.78
N ASP A 183 -5.84 -0.02 -6.25
CA ASP A 183 -6.16 0.66 -7.51
C ASP A 183 -4.95 1.12 -8.35
N SER A 184 -3.74 1.13 -7.79
CA SER A 184 -2.58 1.75 -8.44
C SER A 184 -1.29 0.91 -8.36
N ALA A 185 -0.19 1.38 -9.00
CA ALA A 185 1.07 0.64 -9.09
C ALA A 185 1.67 0.31 -7.73
N ASN A 186 1.49 1.15 -6.71
CA ASN A 186 2.01 0.88 -5.37
C ASN A 186 1.32 -0.32 -4.68
N ASP A 187 0.16 -0.77 -5.21
CA ASP A 187 -0.59 -1.93 -4.74
C ASP A 187 -0.19 -3.22 -5.44
N THR A 188 0.52 -3.13 -6.56
CA THR A 188 0.90 -4.30 -7.36
C THR A 188 1.50 -5.39 -6.50
N SER A 189 2.38 -5.02 -5.56
CA SER A 189 3.05 -5.99 -4.71
C SER A 189 2.07 -6.78 -3.84
N MET A 190 1.03 -6.16 -3.28
CA MET A 190 0.04 -6.85 -2.44
C MET A 190 -1.02 -7.60 -3.26
N LEU A 191 -1.43 -7.03 -4.42
CA LEU A 191 -2.41 -7.65 -5.31
C LEU A 191 -1.87 -8.93 -5.99
N THR A 192 -0.55 -9.11 -6.01
CA THR A 192 0.12 -10.26 -6.66
C THR A 192 0.68 -11.29 -5.70
N ILE A 193 0.43 -11.18 -4.39
CA ILE A 193 0.81 -12.22 -3.42
C ILE A 193 0.14 -13.53 -3.81
N GLU A 194 0.93 -14.60 -3.85
CA GLU A 194 0.42 -15.92 -4.19
C GLU A 194 -0.59 -16.43 -3.16
N GLY A 195 -1.73 -16.94 -3.62
CA GLY A 195 -2.81 -17.46 -2.77
C GLY A 195 -3.72 -16.38 -2.16
N ILE A 196 -3.37 -15.09 -2.23
CA ILE A 196 -4.20 -14.03 -1.64
C ILE A 196 -5.43 -13.75 -2.50
N ASN A 197 -6.54 -13.35 -1.88
CA ASN A 197 -7.74 -12.92 -2.58
C ASN A 197 -7.64 -11.41 -2.85
N ALA A 198 -7.54 -11.00 -4.10
CA ALA A 198 -7.32 -9.61 -4.46
C ALA A 198 -8.57 -8.97 -5.07
N ILE A 199 -8.76 -7.69 -4.78
CA ILE A 199 -9.81 -6.83 -5.33
C ILE A 199 -9.14 -5.67 -6.07
N LEU A 200 -9.49 -5.51 -7.34
CA LEU A 200 -9.13 -4.36 -8.15
C LEU A 200 -10.41 -3.52 -8.34
N VAL A 201 -10.45 -2.32 -7.76
CA VAL A 201 -11.64 -1.47 -7.85
C VAL A 201 -11.84 -0.91 -9.26
N ALA A 202 -13.08 -0.57 -9.65
CA ALA A 202 -13.40 -0.17 -11.03
C ALA A 202 -12.66 1.11 -11.49
N ASN A 203 -12.32 1.98 -10.58
CA ASN A 203 -11.58 3.22 -10.86
C ASN A 203 -10.05 3.05 -10.86
N HIS A 204 -9.53 1.82 -10.92
CA HIS A 204 -8.10 1.56 -10.94
C HIS A 204 -7.39 2.23 -12.11
N TYR A 205 -6.12 2.57 -11.90
CA TYR A 205 -5.27 3.14 -12.94
C TYR A 205 -4.92 2.11 -14.02
N GLN A 206 -4.70 2.62 -15.25
CA GLN A 206 -4.34 1.79 -16.40
C GLN A 206 -3.06 0.95 -16.18
N GLU A 207 -2.14 1.45 -15.35
CA GLU A 207 -0.87 0.79 -15.02
C GLU A 207 -1.05 -0.59 -14.36
N VAL A 208 -2.18 -0.82 -13.66
CA VAL A 208 -2.49 -2.10 -13.00
C VAL A 208 -3.62 -2.88 -13.68
N ALA A 209 -4.22 -2.35 -14.77
CA ALA A 209 -5.34 -3.00 -15.46
C ALA A 209 -5.01 -4.43 -15.94
N HIS A 210 -3.74 -4.72 -16.25
CA HIS A 210 -3.29 -6.06 -16.63
C HIS A 210 -3.49 -7.12 -15.54
N LEU A 211 -3.61 -6.72 -14.27
CA LEU A 211 -3.83 -7.63 -13.14
C LEU A 211 -5.23 -8.26 -13.17
N SER A 212 -6.21 -7.65 -13.87
CA SER A 212 -7.57 -8.17 -14.02
C SER A 212 -7.63 -9.56 -14.66
N SER A 213 -6.59 -9.98 -15.37
CA SER A 213 -6.49 -11.31 -15.99
C SER A 213 -6.04 -12.44 -15.04
N ARG A 214 -5.67 -12.11 -13.79
CA ARG A 214 -5.19 -13.10 -12.82
C ARG A 214 -6.38 -13.78 -12.14
N GLU A 215 -6.28 -15.08 -11.90
CA GLU A 215 -7.34 -15.89 -11.27
C GLU A 215 -7.67 -15.45 -9.84
N ASN A 216 -6.66 -14.92 -9.11
CA ASN A 216 -6.81 -14.44 -7.75
C ASN A 216 -7.28 -12.98 -7.65
N VAL A 217 -7.61 -12.32 -8.76
CA VAL A 217 -8.03 -10.91 -8.80
C VAL A 217 -9.49 -10.80 -9.24
N TYR A 218 -10.33 -10.31 -8.35
CA TYR A 218 -11.69 -9.88 -8.68
C TYR A 218 -11.67 -8.41 -9.07
N THR A 219 -12.10 -8.08 -10.27
CA THR A 219 -12.28 -6.69 -10.70
C THR A 219 -13.72 -6.26 -10.42
N SER A 220 -13.87 -5.32 -9.49
CA SER A 220 -15.18 -4.79 -9.09
C SER A 220 -15.81 -3.95 -10.22
N GLN A 221 -17.13 -3.90 -10.26
CA GLN A 221 -17.88 -2.98 -11.12
C GLN A 221 -18.09 -1.63 -10.44
N ALA A 222 -18.14 -1.60 -9.12
CA ALA A 222 -18.22 -0.39 -8.33
C ALA A 222 -16.81 0.20 -8.06
N THR A 223 -16.78 1.50 -7.78
CA THR A 223 -15.57 2.26 -7.49
C THR A 223 -15.32 2.37 -5.98
N HIS A 224 -14.09 2.60 -5.57
CA HIS A 224 -13.68 2.94 -4.20
C HIS A 224 -14.26 1.96 -3.16
N ALA A 225 -14.64 2.43 -1.97
CA ALA A 225 -15.16 1.61 -0.88
C ALA A 225 -16.34 0.71 -1.25
N GLN A 226 -17.18 1.12 -2.22
CA GLN A 226 -18.25 0.25 -2.75
C GLN A 226 -17.68 -0.92 -3.54
N GLY A 227 -16.63 -0.70 -4.34
CA GLY A 227 -15.91 -1.75 -5.05
C GLY A 227 -15.22 -2.72 -4.09
N VAL A 228 -14.65 -2.21 -3.01
CA VAL A 228 -14.06 -3.04 -1.95
C VAL A 228 -15.14 -3.94 -1.33
N LEU A 229 -16.29 -3.40 -0.96
CA LEU A 229 -17.39 -4.17 -0.38
C LEU A 229 -17.94 -5.24 -1.35
N GLU A 230 -18.05 -4.89 -2.64
CA GLU A 230 -18.47 -5.83 -3.69
C GLU A 230 -17.49 -7.02 -3.78
N GLY A 231 -16.19 -6.74 -3.89
CA GLY A 231 -15.17 -7.77 -4.01
C GLY A 231 -14.99 -8.61 -2.74
N LEU A 232 -15.12 -8.00 -1.55
CA LEU A 232 -15.08 -8.75 -0.29
C LEU A 232 -16.21 -9.77 -0.20
N ARG A 233 -17.44 -9.37 -0.57
CA ARG A 233 -18.59 -10.28 -0.62
C ARG A 233 -18.41 -11.40 -1.64
N TYR A 234 -17.80 -11.09 -2.79
CA TYR A 234 -17.48 -12.10 -3.79
C TYR A 234 -16.58 -13.18 -3.19
N TRP A 235 -15.46 -12.81 -2.57
CA TRP A 235 -14.52 -13.75 -1.98
C TRP A 235 -15.08 -14.50 -0.78
N GLN A 236 -15.90 -13.86 0.06
CA GLN A 236 -16.56 -14.54 1.19
C GLN A 236 -17.59 -15.58 0.74
N ASN A 237 -18.23 -15.40 -0.43
CA ASN A 237 -19.16 -16.38 -0.98
C ASN A 237 -18.48 -17.59 -1.63
N LEU A 238 -17.19 -17.50 -1.97
CA LEU A 238 -16.38 -18.60 -2.51
C LEU A 238 -15.61 -19.36 -1.42
N SER A 239 -15.51 -18.82 -0.22
CA SER A 239 -14.81 -19.36 0.95
C SER A 239 -15.77 -20.12 1.85
#